data_b9470d999cc68754c9131193d30e0dc4
#
_entry.id   b9470d999cc68754c9131193d30e0dc4
#
_cell.length_a   1.000
_cell.length_b   1.000
_cell.length_c   1.000
_cell.angle_alpha   90.00
_cell.angle_beta   90.00
_cell.angle_gamma   90.00
#
_symmetry.space_group_name_H-M   'P 1'
#
loop_
_entity.id
_entity.type
_entity.pdbx_description
1 polymer ?
#
loop_
_entity_poly.entity_id
_entity_poly.type
_entity_poly.pdbx_seq_one_letter_code
_entity_poly.pdbx_strand_id
1 'polypeptide(L)'
;MSENKISVRNSYAKGKSGYNGKILTINLTNLTYEVSEPYEHYWRTFGGGGLLAAERLLRETPAGADALGPDNALIFASSVMAGQPYVGLASLAVCAKSPLTNGMGETHVEGPFSASFKESGFDVIVIKGCAVRPTLISIKQGEVTFADATEYWGKNVDKTVDALEQGYGEGISTAVIGTAGENLVRFASIVTNRSFQASRMGMGAVMGSKNLKAIVIAPGSKPAVADSKRAQEITDLYKERIASNPLSDWQYQPPGFAAWVHTHGPVSYTHLTLPTICSV
;
A
#
# COMPACT_ATOMS: atom_id res chain seq x y z
N MET A 1 4.79 26.00 41.15
CA MET A 1 5.87 25.52 40.28
C MET A 1 5.31 25.51 38.85
N SER A 2 5.71 26.51 38.07
CA SER A 2 5.23 26.72 36.70
C SER A 2 6.02 25.82 35.76
N GLU A 3 5.33 24.90 35.06
CA GLU A 3 5.93 24.12 33.98
C GLU A 3 6.33 25.05 32.83
N ASN A 4 7.63 25.21 32.66
CA ASN A 4 8.22 25.86 31.49
C ASN A 4 7.99 24.97 30.26
N LYS A 5 6.90 25.20 29.55
CA LYS A 5 6.75 24.71 28.16
C LYS A 5 7.72 25.49 27.29
N ILE A 6 8.86 24.89 26.98
CA ILE A 6 9.75 25.39 25.92
C ILE A 6 9.02 25.20 24.59
N SER A 7 8.36 26.24 24.13
CA SER A 7 7.84 26.32 22.78
C SER A 7 9.03 26.57 21.86
N VAL A 8 9.60 25.52 21.30
CA VAL A 8 10.52 25.64 20.18
C VAL A 8 9.68 26.14 19.00
N ARG A 9 9.71 27.44 18.74
CA ARG A 9 9.14 28.03 17.53
C ARG A 9 9.93 27.46 16.35
N ASN A 10 9.35 26.47 15.69
CA ASN A 10 9.87 25.91 14.43
C ASN A 10 9.73 26.98 13.34
N SER A 11 10.82 27.66 12.99
CA SER A 11 10.89 28.64 11.90
C SER A 11 10.69 28.01 10.49
N TYR A 12 10.37 26.72 10.42
CA TYR A 12 10.08 25.95 9.21
C TYR A 12 8.60 25.67 9.01
N ALA A 13 7.70 26.41 9.63
CA ALA A 13 6.26 26.28 9.45
C ALA A 13 5.76 26.88 8.12
N LYS A 14 6.37 26.53 7.00
CA LYS A 14 5.67 26.40 5.71
C LYS A 14 4.98 25.06 5.78
N GLY A 15 3.65 25.04 5.61
CA GLY A 15 2.79 23.88 5.83
C GLY A 15 3.33 22.57 5.27
N LYS A 16 2.91 21.46 5.83
CA LYS A 16 3.27 20.10 5.41
C LYS A 16 3.08 19.98 3.88
N SER A 17 4.13 19.62 3.16
CA SER A 17 4.11 19.48 1.70
C SER A 17 4.56 18.06 1.32
N GLY A 18 3.82 17.41 0.43
CA GLY A 18 4.07 16.06 -0.04
C GLY A 18 3.59 14.95 0.90
N TYR A 19 3.15 15.25 2.13
CA TYR A 19 2.64 14.29 3.09
C TYR A 19 1.56 14.88 3.99
N ASN A 20 0.69 14.03 4.54
CA ASN A 20 -0.39 14.42 5.45
C ASN A 20 0.11 14.62 6.90
N GLY A 21 1.18 13.91 7.27
CA GLY A 21 1.75 13.90 8.61
C GLY A 21 0.91 13.10 9.60
N LYS A 22 0.14 12.11 9.13
CA LYS A 22 -0.83 11.36 9.93
C LYS A 22 -0.63 9.85 9.78
N ILE A 23 -0.69 9.15 10.91
CA ILE A 23 -0.72 7.70 11.01
C ILE A 23 -2.08 7.29 11.56
N LEU A 24 -2.79 6.46 10.82
CA LEU A 24 -4.03 5.82 11.24
C LEU A 24 -3.71 4.45 11.82
N THR A 25 -4.10 4.19 13.07
CA THR A 25 -4.01 2.88 13.70
C THR A 25 -5.41 2.34 13.92
N ILE A 26 -5.72 1.19 13.33
CA ILE A 26 -7.02 0.51 13.39
C ILE A 26 -6.89 -0.75 14.24
N ASN A 27 -7.82 -0.96 15.15
CA ASN A 27 -7.99 -2.20 15.88
C ASN A 27 -9.29 -2.89 15.43
N LEU A 28 -9.16 -3.98 14.70
CA LEU A 28 -10.30 -4.74 14.17
C LEU A 28 -11.02 -5.56 15.21
N THR A 29 -10.41 -5.86 16.37
CA THR A 29 -11.07 -6.65 17.43
C THR A 29 -12.26 -5.90 18.01
N ASN A 30 -12.13 -4.60 18.18
CA ASN A 30 -13.18 -3.72 18.73
C ASN A 30 -13.72 -2.68 17.75
N LEU A 31 -13.25 -2.72 16.48
CA LEU A 31 -13.66 -1.80 15.40
C LEU A 31 -13.46 -0.32 15.79
N THR A 32 -12.29 -0.02 16.34
CA THR A 32 -11.89 1.34 16.71
C THR A 32 -10.68 1.79 15.94
N TYR A 33 -10.45 3.09 15.91
CA TYR A 33 -9.25 3.66 15.33
C TYR A 33 -8.76 4.87 16.12
N GLU A 34 -7.50 5.16 15.97
CA GLU A 34 -6.84 6.36 16.47
C GLU A 34 -5.97 6.99 15.40
N VAL A 35 -5.78 8.29 15.48
CA VAL A 35 -4.92 9.05 14.57
C VAL A 35 -3.82 9.72 15.39
N SER A 36 -2.58 9.47 14.99
CA SER A 36 -1.41 10.14 15.57
C SER A 36 -0.73 11.05 14.55
N GLU A 37 -0.17 12.17 15.03
CA GLU A 37 0.54 13.16 14.22
C GLU A 37 1.98 13.31 14.73
N PRO A 38 2.91 12.46 14.31
CA PRO A 38 4.31 12.56 14.69
C PRO A 38 4.92 13.90 14.28
N TYR A 39 5.92 14.35 15.03
CA TYR A 39 6.68 15.55 14.71
C TYR A 39 7.40 15.44 13.36
N GLU A 40 7.70 16.56 12.73
CA GLU A 40 8.31 16.63 11.40
C GLU A 40 9.61 15.80 11.28
N HIS A 41 10.44 15.78 12.33
CA HIS A 41 11.68 15.03 12.29
C HIS A 41 11.47 13.52 12.09
N TYR A 42 10.36 12.95 12.56
CA TYR A 42 10.00 11.56 12.35
C TYR A 42 9.84 11.26 10.85
N TRP A 43 9.12 12.12 10.14
CA TRP A 43 8.91 12.00 8.70
C TRP A 43 10.21 12.20 7.90
N ARG A 44 11.08 13.09 8.35
CA ARG A 44 12.40 13.30 7.75
C ARG A 44 13.35 12.13 8.00
N THR A 45 13.23 11.45 9.13
CA THR A 45 14.07 10.31 9.48
C THR A 45 13.68 9.07 8.65
N PHE A 46 12.40 8.78 8.55
CA PHE A 46 11.93 7.54 7.92
C PHE A 46 11.45 7.72 6.47
N GLY A 47 11.22 8.92 6.02
CA GLY A 47 10.95 9.27 4.61
C GLY A 47 9.66 8.74 4.01
N GLY A 48 9.12 7.64 4.48
CA GLY A 48 7.95 6.95 3.95
C GLY A 48 8.25 5.58 3.33
N GLY A 49 7.23 4.95 2.77
CA GLY A 49 7.36 3.65 2.13
C GLY A 49 7.84 2.54 3.06
N GLY A 50 8.68 1.64 2.55
CA GLY A 50 9.13 0.44 3.28
C GLY A 50 9.88 0.72 4.57
N LEU A 51 10.74 1.74 4.62
CA LEU A 51 11.48 2.09 5.83
C LEU A 51 10.53 2.54 6.96
N LEU A 52 9.55 3.36 6.63
CA LEU A 52 8.54 3.79 7.59
C LEU A 52 7.63 2.64 8.02
N ALA A 53 7.25 1.76 7.08
CA ALA A 53 6.48 0.57 7.39
C ALA A 53 7.25 -0.40 8.30
N ALA A 54 8.55 -0.58 8.08
CA ALA A 54 9.41 -1.42 8.90
C ALA A 54 9.53 -0.88 10.34
N GLU A 55 9.73 0.41 10.49
CA GLU A 55 9.77 1.08 11.80
C GLU A 55 8.46 0.86 12.55
N ARG A 56 7.31 1.03 11.88
CA ARG A 56 6.01 0.77 12.48
C ARG A 56 5.82 -0.71 12.84
N LEU A 57 6.24 -1.63 11.97
CA LEU A 57 6.15 -3.06 12.24
C LEU A 57 6.91 -3.46 13.51
N LEU A 58 8.12 -2.93 13.68
CA LEU A 58 8.95 -3.18 14.86
C LEU A 58 8.32 -2.64 16.16
N ARG A 59 7.56 -1.55 16.08
CA ARG A 59 6.85 -0.99 17.24
C ARG A 59 5.55 -1.70 17.57
N GLU A 60 4.82 -2.13 16.55
CA GLU A 60 3.43 -2.57 16.68
C GLU A 60 3.29 -4.09 16.81
N THR A 61 4.29 -4.86 16.36
CA THR A 61 4.24 -6.32 16.37
C THR A 61 5.18 -6.85 17.45
N PRO A 62 4.67 -7.53 18.49
CA PRO A 62 5.49 -8.13 19.55
C PRO A 62 6.47 -9.17 18.99
N ALA A 63 7.61 -9.30 19.66
CA ALA A 63 8.54 -10.37 19.36
C ALA A 63 7.85 -11.74 19.56
N GLY A 64 8.02 -12.65 18.59
CA GLY A 64 7.40 -13.97 18.65
C GLY A 64 5.93 -14.04 18.22
N ALA A 65 5.29 -12.92 17.84
CA ALA A 65 3.92 -12.91 17.32
C ALA A 65 3.75 -13.94 16.19
N ASP A 66 2.60 -14.63 16.17
CA ASP A 66 2.22 -15.47 15.04
C ASP A 66 1.94 -14.57 13.81
N ALA A 67 2.50 -14.98 12.67
CA ALA A 67 2.33 -14.22 11.43
C ALA A 67 0.86 -14.12 10.96
N LEU A 68 0.02 -15.07 11.32
CA LEU A 68 -1.43 -15.06 11.06
C LEU A 68 -2.25 -14.72 12.31
N GLY A 69 -1.58 -14.37 13.40
CA GLY A 69 -2.24 -13.98 14.65
C GLY A 69 -2.72 -12.52 14.67
N PRO A 70 -3.58 -12.17 15.64
CA PRO A 70 -4.12 -10.82 15.79
C PRO A 70 -3.06 -9.78 16.12
N ASP A 71 -1.96 -10.19 16.78
CA ASP A 71 -0.88 -9.29 17.21
C ASP A 71 0.08 -8.90 16.06
N ASN A 72 0.05 -9.61 14.93
CA ASN A 72 0.80 -9.20 13.75
C ASN A 72 0.14 -7.96 13.12
N ALA A 73 0.84 -6.85 13.06
CA ALA A 73 0.35 -5.64 12.40
C ALA A 73 0.49 -5.78 10.87
N LEU A 74 -0.58 -5.44 10.14
CA LEU A 74 -0.55 -5.23 8.69
C LEU A 74 -0.46 -3.73 8.42
N ILE A 75 0.59 -3.30 7.74
CA ILE A 75 0.93 -1.89 7.59
C ILE A 75 0.98 -1.51 6.11
N PHE A 76 0.26 -0.46 5.77
CA PHE A 76 0.33 0.22 4.48
C PHE A 76 1.04 1.56 4.69
N ALA A 77 2.09 1.84 3.93
CA ALA A 77 2.83 3.08 4.05
C ALA A 77 3.17 3.67 2.68
N SER A 78 2.79 4.92 2.48
CA SER A 78 3.12 5.66 1.27
C SER A 78 4.40 6.47 1.44
N SER A 79 5.05 6.80 0.33
CA SER A 79 6.18 7.73 0.34
C SER A 79 5.68 9.19 0.30
N VAL A 80 6.54 10.12 0.68
CA VAL A 80 6.25 11.57 0.55
C VAL A 80 6.03 12.00 -0.90
N MET A 81 6.50 11.20 -1.85
CA MET A 81 6.38 11.48 -3.29
C MET A 81 5.13 10.85 -3.93
N ALA A 82 4.47 9.90 -3.25
CA ALA A 82 3.28 9.24 -3.78
C ALA A 82 2.13 10.24 -4.01
N GLY A 83 1.40 10.05 -5.10
CA GLY A 83 0.30 10.94 -5.47
C GLY A 83 0.72 12.29 -6.06
N GLN A 84 2.01 12.58 -6.12
CA GLN A 84 2.56 13.76 -6.78
C GLN A 84 2.75 13.52 -8.29
N PRO A 85 2.89 14.55 -9.13
CA PRO A 85 2.92 14.42 -10.59
C PRO A 85 4.24 13.86 -11.14
N TYR A 86 5.03 13.19 -10.32
CA TYR A 86 6.30 12.62 -10.73
C TYR A 86 6.13 11.24 -11.39
N VAL A 87 6.95 10.97 -12.39
CA VAL A 87 6.95 9.69 -13.09
C VAL A 87 7.60 8.60 -12.24
N GLY A 88 7.02 7.40 -12.22
CA GLY A 88 7.61 6.22 -11.57
C GLY A 88 7.46 6.16 -10.04
N LEU A 89 6.67 7.04 -9.42
CA LEU A 89 6.54 7.12 -7.98
C LEU A 89 5.16 6.66 -7.44
N ALA A 90 4.39 5.98 -8.28
CA ALA A 90 3.08 5.45 -7.91
C ALA A 90 3.21 4.10 -7.18
N SER A 91 3.93 4.10 -6.05
CA SER A 91 4.18 2.88 -5.26
C SER A 91 3.77 3.07 -3.80
N LEU A 92 3.26 1.99 -3.21
CA LEU A 92 2.88 1.87 -1.80
C LEU A 92 3.55 0.63 -1.23
N ALA A 93 4.16 0.74 -0.05
CA ALA A 93 4.70 -0.41 0.68
C ALA A 93 3.61 -1.05 1.55
N VAL A 94 3.58 -2.39 1.57
CA VAL A 94 2.75 -3.19 2.47
C VAL A 94 3.68 -4.11 3.26
N CYS A 95 3.63 -4.02 4.59
CA CYS A 95 4.51 -4.75 5.50
C CYS A 95 3.73 -5.46 6.60
N ALA A 96 4.21 -6.64 6.96
CA ALA A 96 3.77 -7.41 8.13
C ALA A 96 4.84 -8.47 8.47
N LYS A 97 4.70 -9.20 9.57
CA LYS A 97 5.41 -10.46 9.72
C LYS A 97 4.87 -11.45 8.70
N SER A 98 5.75 -11.98 7.86
CA SER A 98 5.38 -12.84 6.73
C SER A 98 5.00 -14.24 7.20
N PRO A 99 3.83 -14.79 6.81
CA PRO A 99 3.48 -16.17 7.07
C PRO A 99 4.31 -17.17 6.25
N LEU A 100 5.03 -16.67 5.21
CA LEU A 100 5.88 -17.49 4.36
C LEU A 100 7.28 -17.69 4.95
N THR A 101 7.85 -16.62 5.54
CA THR A 101 9.25 -16.60 6.01
C THR A 101 9.39 -16.52 7.53
N ASN A 102 8.34 -16.18 8.26
CA ASN A 102 8.32 -15.81 9.68
C ASN A 102 9.21 -14.60 10.05
N GLY A 103 9.85 -13.97 9.09
CA GLY A 103 10.58 -12.73 9.23
C GLY A 103 9.72 -11.51 8.84
N MET A 104 10.34 -10.34 8.82
CA MET A 104 9.74 -9.15 8.24
C MET A 104 9.46 -9.39 6.76
N GLY A 105 8.22 -9.17 6.35
CA GLY A 105 7.78 -9.19 4.96
C GLY A 105 7.50 -7.79 4.47
N GLU A 106 8.03 -7.45 3.31
CA GLU A 106 7.76 -6.22 2.61
C GLU A 106 7.41 -6.53 1.15
N THR A 107 6.37 -5.89 0.66
CA THR A 107 5.99 -5.93 -0.75
C THR A 107 5.55 -4.55 -1.19
N HIS A 108 5.75 -4.27 -2.46
CA HIS A 108 5.31 -3.02 -3.08
C HIS A 108 4.16 -3.29 -4.01
N VAL A 109 3.19 -2.38 -4.01
CA VAL A 109 2.13 -2.33 -5.01
C VAL A 109 2.19 -1.01 -5.72
N GLU A 110 2.20 -1.09 -7.04
CA GLU A 110 2.19 0.08 -7.91
C GLU A 110 0.76 0.48 -8.30
N GLY A 111 0.62 1.52 -9.09
CA GLY A 111 -0.66 1.94 -9.66
C GLY A 111 -1.38 3.03 -8.88
N PRO A 112 -2.63 3.33 -9.28
CA PRO A 112 -3.36 4.51 -8.80
C PRO A 112 -3.73 4.44 -7.31
N PHE A 113 -3.79 3.25 -6.71
CA PHE A 113 -4.10 3.10 -5.28
C PHE A 113 -3.15 3.89 -4.38
N SER A 114 -1.86 3.99 -4.74
CA SER A 114 -0.88 4.76 -3.96
C SER A 114 -1.19 6.26 -3.91
N ALA A 115 -1.75 6.81 -4.99
CA ALA A 115 -2.20 8.20 -5.04
C ALA A 115 -3.46 8.40 -4.20
N SER A 116 -4.46 7.53 -4.36
CA SER A 116 -5.70 7.56 -3.57
C SER A 116 -5.45 7.32 -2.09
N PHE A 117 -4.43 6.52 -1.76
CA PHE A 117 -3.99 6.34 -0.38
C PHE A 117 -3.61 7.69 0.28
N LYS A 118 -2.92 8.57 -0.45
CA LYS A 118 -2.63 9.93 0.02
C LYS A 118 -3.89 10.79 0.16
N GLU A 119 -4.85 10.60 -0.72
CA GLU A 119 -6.13 11.32 -0.70
C GLU A 119 -7.01 10.90 0.50
N SER A 120 -6.75 9.72 1.09
CA SER A 120 -7.40 9.29 2.32
C SER A 120 -7.15 10.21 3.52
N GLY A 121 -6.10 11.05 3.46
CA GLY A 121 -5.66 11.93 4.55
C GLY A 121 -4.58 11.32 5.45
N PHE A 122 -4.08 10.12 5.13
CA PHE A 122 -3.07 9.40 5.90
C PHE A 122 -1.83 9.08 5.07
N ASP A 123 -0.68 8.95 5.73
CA ASP A 123 0.57 8.48 5.13
C ASP A 123 0.86 7.02 5.48
N VAL A 124 0.32 6.56 6.62
CA VAL A 124 0.43 5.19 7.11
C VAL A 124 -0.91 4.73 7.65
N ILE A 125 -1.27 3.49 7.36
CA ILE A 125 -2.37 2.77 8.00
C ILE A 125 -1.80 1.52 8.64
N VAL A 126 -1.99 1.38 9.94
CA VAL A 126 -1.61 0.21 10.76
C VAL A 126 -2.89 -0.52 11.14
N ILE A 127 -2.97 -1.81 10.83
CA ILE A 127 -4.15 -2.64 11.09
C ILE A 127 -3.77 -3.77 12.03
N LYS A 128 -4.38 -3.77 13.23
CA LYS A 128 -4.14 -4.74 14.32
C LYS A 128 -5.43 -5.46 14.67
N GLY A 129 -5.29 -6.53 15.44
CA GLY A 129 -6.43 -7.33 15.88
C GLY A 129 -7.01 -8.19 14.76
N CYS A 130 -8.17 -8.79 15.05
CA CYS A 130 -8.95 -9.61 14.12
C CYS A 130 -10.44 -9.32 14.36
N ALA A 131 -11.16 -9.03 13.30
CA ALA A 131 -12.62 -8.83 13.38
C ALA A 131 -13.33 -10.17 13.66
N VAL A 132 -14.46 -10.11 14.36
CA VAL A 132 -15.27 -11.30 14.67
C VAL A 132 -15.86 -11.93 13.41
N ARG A 133 -16.12 -11.12 12.37
CA ARG A 133 -16.69 -11.52 11.08
C ARG A 133 -16.05 -10.76 9.95
N PRO A 134 -16.23 -11.21 8.70
CA PRO A 134 -15.72 -10.48 7.53
C PRO A 134 -16.09 -9.00 7.59
N THR A 135 -15.08 -8.16 7.47
CA THR A 135 -15.19 -6.71 7.63
C THR A 135 -14.53 -6.00 6.47
N LEU A 136 -15.03 -4.84 6.10
CA LEU A 136 -14.37 -3.90 5.24
C LEU A 136 -14.13 -2.57 5.99
N ILE A 137 -13.06 -1.88 5.61
CA ILE A 137 -12.71 -0.53 6.06
C ILE A 137 -13.01 0.43 4.91
N SER A 138 -13.79 1.47 5.17
CA SER A 138 -13.97 2.57 4.21
C SER A 138 -13.40 3.86 4.78
N ILE A 139 -12.63 4.58 3.96
CA ILE A 139 -11.98 5.84 4.34
C ILE A 139 -12.39 6.93 3.36
N LYS A 140 -12.95 8.01 3.90
CA LYS A 140 -13.36 9.18 3.15
C LYS A 140 -12.88 10.44 3.86
N GLN A 141 -11.91 11.13 3.26
CA GLN A 141 -11.38 12.41 3.76
C GLN A 141 -10.98 12.39 5.26
N GLY A 142 -10.32 11.32 5.68
CA GLY A 142 -9.87 11.12 7.06
C GLY A 142 -10.91 10.49 8.01
N GLU A 143 -12.14 10.33 7.58
CA GLU A 143 -13.17 9.60 8.32
C GLU A 143 -13.09 8.11 7.99
N VAL A 144 -13.10 7.27 9.02
CA VAL A 144 -12.96 5.82 8.92
C VAL A 144 -14.26 5.15 9.38
N THR A 145 -14.79 4.28 8.55
CA THR A 145 -15.98 3.49 8.87
C THR A 145 -15.72 2.01 8.65
N PHE A 146 -16.43 1.18 9.40
CA PHE A 146 -16.38 -0.28 9.29
C PHE A 146 -17.73 -0.79 8.82
N ALA A 147 -17.73 -1.74 7.90
CA ALA A 147 -18.96 -2.37 7.43
C ALA A 147 -18.81 -3.89 7.37
N ASP A 148 -19.91 -4.59 7.45
CA ASP A 148 -19.98 -6.03 7.27
C ASP A 148 -19.62 -6.40 5.84
N ALA A 149 -18.68 -7.33 5.68
CA ALA A 149 -18.22 -7.81 4.39
C ALA A 149 -18.60 -9.28 4.12
N THR A 150 -19.51 -9.84 4.91
CA THR A 150 -19.93 -11.25 4.79
C THR A 150 -20.46 -11.57 3.40
N GLU A 151 -21.16 -10.65 2.76
CA GLU A 151 -21.67 -10.83 1.40
C GLU A 151 -20.56 -10.88 0.33
N TYR A 152 -19.38 -10.33 0.61
CA TYR A 152 -18.22 -10.32 -0.29
C TYR A 152 -17.29 -11.51 -0.07
N TRP A 153 -17.42 -12.19 1.08
CA TRP A 153 -16.58 -13.34 1.42
C TRP A 153 -16.87 -14.52 0.49
N GLY A 154 -15.81 -15.17 -0.01
CA GLY A 154 -15.92 -16.21 -1.04
C GLY A 154 -15.98 -15.68 -2.47
N LYS A 155 -16.15 -14.37 -2.69
CA LYS A 155 -16.09 -13.77 -4.02
C LYS A 155 -14.64 -13.54 -4.44
N ASN A 156 -14.36 -13.71 -5.74
CA ASN A 156 -13.08 -13.31 -6.33
C ASN A 156 -12.92 -11.77 -6.31
N VAL A 157 -11.73 -11.30 -6.66
CA VAL A 157 -11.39 -9.87 -6.65
C VAL A 157 -12.34 -9.05 -7.51
N ASP A 158 -12.57 -9.45 -8.76
CA ASP A 158 -13.38 -8.67 -9.71
C ASP A 158 -14.81 -8.51 -9.23
N LYS A 159 -15.47 -9.61 -8.84
CA LYS A 159 -16.84 -9.57 -8.29
C LYS A 159 -16.94 -8.76 -7.01
N THR A 160 -15.89 -8.77 -6.19
CA THR A 160 -15.83 -7.95 -4.98
C THR A 160 -15.75 -6.47 -5.33
N VAL A 161 -14.88 -6.11 -6.26
CA VAL A 161 -14.70 -4.71 -6.66
C VAL A 161 -15.94 -4.18 -7.37
N ASP A 162 -16.57 -4.99 -8.26
CA ASP A 162 -17.85 -4.62 -8.91
C ASP A 162 -18.92 -4.26 -7.88
N ALA A 163 -19.07 -5.09 -6.86
CA ALA A 163 -20.06 -4.85 -5.80
C ALA A 163 -19.69 -3.63 -4.92
N LEU A 164 -18.40 -3.41 -4.66
CA LEU A 164 -17.95 -2.23 -3.92
C LEU A 164 -18.19 -0.94 -4.72
N GLU A 165 -17.92 -0.93 -6.02
CA GLU A 165 -18.20 0.22 -6.89
C GLU A 165 -19.70 0.53 -6.96
N GLN A 166 -20.56 -0.49 -6.98
CA GLN A 166 -22.01 -0.30 -6.91
C GLN A 166 -22.47 0.31 -5.58
N GLY A 167 -21.84 -0.11 -4.47
CA GLY A 167 -22.23 0.35 -3.12
C GLY A 167 -21.61 1.69 -2.70
N TYR A 168 -20.37 1.96 -3.10
CA TYR A 168 -19.61 3.14 -2.67
C TYR A 168 -19.47 4.21 -3.75
N GLY A 169 -19.92 3.92 -4.97
CA GLY A 169 -19.84 4.83 -6.13
C GLY A 169 -18.58 4.65 -6.97
N GLU A 170 -18.61 5.25 -8.15
CA GLU A 170 -17.47 5.25 -9.07
C GLU A 170 -16.30 6.10 -8.54
N GLY A 171 -15.09 5.76 -8.96
CA GLY A 171 -13.86 6.51 -8.61
C GLY A 171 -13.26 6.13 -7.26
N ILE A 172 -13.82 5.16 -6.54
CA ILE A 172 -13.17 4.59 -5.35
C ILE A 172 -11.88 3.86 -5.72
N SER A 173 -10.96 3.79 -4.80
CA SER A 173 -9.79 2.91 -4.87
C SER A 173 -9.89 1.81 -3.84
N THR A 174 -9.52 0.60 -4.24
CA THR A 174 -9.73 -0.59 -3.42
C THR A 174 -8.46 -1.40 -3.23
N ALA A 175 -8.28 -1.94 -2.02
CA ALA A 175 -7.33 -3.02 -1.75
C ALA A 175 -8.13 -4.23 -1.23
N VAL A 176 -8.10 -5.34 -1.94
CA VAL A 176 -9.00 -6.50 -1.75
C VAL A 176 -8.21 -7.79 -1.70
N ILE A 177 -8.66 -8.74 -0.91
CA ILE A 177 -8.20 -10.14 -1.01
C ILE A 177 -9.23 -11.00 -1.74
N GLY A 178 -8.73 -11.94 -2.53
CA GLY A 178 -9.53 -13.03 -3.09
C GLY A 178 -9.63 -14.22 -2.14
N THR A 179 -10.23 -15.30 -2.62
CA THR A 179 -10.42 -16.55 -1.87
C THR A 179 -9.11 -17.16 -1.34
N ALA A 180 -7.98 -16.94 -2.02
CA ALA A 180 -6.67 -17.39 -1.54
C ALA A 180 -6.29 -16.70 -0.21
N GLY A 181 -6.54 -15.39 -0.08
CA GLY A 181 -6.31 -14.67 1.18
C GLY A 181 -7.26 -15.10 2.27
N GLU A 182 -8.54 -15.31 1.95
CA GLU A 182 -9.57 -15.81 2.87
C GLU A 182 -9.23 -17.20 3.43
N ASN A 183 -8.65 -18.06 2.59
CA ASN A 183 -8.19 -19.41 2.95
C ASN A 183 -6.75 -19.43 3.50
N LEU A 184 -6.19 -18.29 3.83
CA LEU A 184 -4.87 -18.14 4.45
C LEU A 184 -3.72 -18.78 3.66
N VAL A 185 -3.84 -18.82 2.34
CA VAL A 185 -2.76 -19.30 1.47
C VAL A 185 -1.54 -18.40 1.68
N ARG A 186 -0.44 -18.97 2.17
CA ARG A 186 0.72 -18.24 2.70
C ARG A 186 1.42 -17.29 1.73
N PHE A 187 1.16 -17.42 0.43
CA PHE A 187 1.63 -16.52 -0.63
C PHE A 187 0.52 -15.70 -1.27
N ALA A 188 -0.67 -15.64 -0.67
CA ALA A 188 -1.78 -14.83 -1.17
C ALA A 188 -1.42 -13.35 -1.26
N SER A 189 -1.89 -12.71 -2.31
CA SER A 189 -1.67 -11.29 -2.60
C SER A 189 -2.82 -10.42 -2.09
N ILE A 190 -2.52 -9.14 -1.85
CA ILE A 190 -3.54 -8.08 -1.82
C ILE A 190 -3.58 -7.48 -3.22
N VAL A 191 -4.77 -7.35 -3.80
CA VAL A 191 -4.97 -6.76 -5.13
C VAL A 191 -5.56 -5.37 -4.99
N THR A 192 -4.93 -4.39 -5.61
CA THR A 192 -5.43 -3.01 -5.63
C THR A 192 -5.97 -2.67 -7.00
N ASN A 193 -7.11 -1.96 -7.02
CA ASN A 193 -7.77 -1.49 -8.24
C ASN A 193 -7.81 -2.55 -9.35
N ARG A 194 -8.22 -3.79 -9.02
CA ARG A 194 -8.37 -4.99 -9.90
C ARG A 194 -7.06 -5.57 -10.46
N SER A 195 -6.06 -4.75 -10.74
CA SER A 195 -4.95 -5.17 -11.62
C SER A 195 -3.57 -5.15 -10.96
N PHE A 196 -3.39 -4.38 -9.88
CA PHE A 196 -2.09 -4.22 -9.24
C PHE A 196 -2.00 -5.08 -7.98
N GLN A 197 -0.89 -5.76 -7.80
CA GLN A 197 -0.76 -6.78 -6.77
C GLN A 197 0.40 -6.51 -5.82
N ALA A 198 0.12 -6.47 -4.53
CA ALA A 198 1.11 -6.65 -3.48
C ALA A 198 1.37 -8.16 -3.35
N SER A 199 2.21 -8.70 -4.24
CA SER A 199 2.27 -10.13 -4.56
C SER A 199 3.29 -10.92 -3.77
N ARG A 200 4.09 -10.28 -2.90
CA ARG A 200 5.15 -10.95 -2.15
C ARG A 200 4.81 -11.10 -0.67
N MET A 201 5.52 -12.02 0.00
CA MET A 201 5.53 -12.23 1.45
C MET A 201 4.18 -12.60 2.09
N GLY A 202 3.13 -12.91 1.29
CA GLY A 202 1.88 -13.43 1.81
C GLY A 202 0.98 -12.41 2.53
N MET A 203 1.06 -11.14 2.15
CA MET A 203 0.28 -10.07 2.80
C MET A 203 -1.23 -10.27 2.68
N GLY A 204 -1.69 -10.96 1.63
CA GLY A 204 -3.11 -11.33 1.48
C GLY A 204 -3.58 -12.32 2.54
N ALA A 205 -2.74 -13.27 2.95
CA ALA A 205 -3.06 -14.18 4.05
C ALA A 205 -3.10 -13.45 5.39
N VAL A 206 -2.18 -12.49 5.63
CA VAL A 206 -2.22 -11.64 6.83
C VAL A 206 -3.50 -10.81 6.88
N MET A 207 -3.93 -10.25 5.76
CA MET A 207 -5.19 -9.51 5.67
C MET A 207 -6.40 -10.44 5.93
N GLY A 208 -6.39 -11.65 5.36
CA GLY A 208 -7.43 -12.66 5.57
C GLY A 208 -7.52 -13.15 7.01
N SER A 209 -6.37 -13.36 7.68
CA SER A 209 -6.36 -13.78 9.09
C SER A 209 -6.96 -12.76 10.06
N LYS A 210 -7.13 -11.52 9.60
CA LYS A 210 -7.80 -10.45 10.33
C LYS A 210 -9.30 -10.34 10.01
N ASN A 211 -9.84 -11.26 9.21
CA ASN A 211 -11.19 -11.16 8.63
C ASN A 211 -11.43 -9.83 7.88
N LEU A 212 -10.38 -9.27 7.30
CA LEU A 212 -10.46 -8.04 6.53
C LEU A 212 -10.54 -8.37 5.04
N LYS A 213 -11.70 -8.13 4.43
CA LYS A 213 -11.96 -8.41 3.01
C LYS A 213 -11.44 -7.32 2.10
N ALA A 214 -11.67 -6.06 2.49
CA ALA A 214 -11.35 -4.91 1.64
C ALA A 214 -11.04 -3.65 2.43
N ILE A 215 -10.23 -2.78 1.82
CA ILE A 215 -10.08 -1.38 2.18
C ILE A 215 -10.58 -0.57 0.97
N VAL A 216 -11.52 0.34 1.23
CA VAL A 216 -12.10 1.24 0.22
C VAL A 216 -11.70 2.66 0.55
N ILE A 217 -11.12 3.37 -0.41
CA ILE A 217 -10.75 4.77 -0.28
C ILE A 217 -11.58 5.58 -1.26
N ALA A 218 -12.41 6.48 -0.74
CA ALA A 218 -13.15 7.42 -1.56
C ALA A 218 -12.23 8.54 -2.08
N PRO A 219 -12.55 9.14 -3.23
CA PRO A 219 -11.81 10.29 -3.75
C PRO A 219 -11.67 11.42 -2.72
N GLY A 220 -10.50 12.03 -2.67
CA GLY A 220 -10.16 13.07 -1.71
C GLY A 220 -9.17 14.09 -2.27
N SER A 221 -8.56 14.88 -1.40
CA SER A 221 -7.56 15.89 -1.78
C SER A 221 -6.15 15.37 -1.53
N LYS A 222 -5.26 15.65 -2.46
CA LYS A 222 -3.82 15.36 -2.33
C LYS A 222 -3.13 16.40 -1.44
N PRO A 223 -2.07 16.01 -0.72
CA PRO A 223 -1.21 16.96 -0.04
C PRO A 223 -0.62 17.98 -1.02
N ALA A 224 -0.46 19.22 -0.55
CA ALA A 224 0.12 20.28 -1.36
C ALA A 224 1.57 19.98 -1.76
N VAL A 225 1.97 20.45 -2.94
CA VAL A 225 3.36 20.44 -3.41
C VAL A 225 4.03 21.73 -2.95
N ALA A 226 5.26 21.65 -2.42
CA ALA A 226 6.00 22.83 -1.93
C ALA A 226 6.32 23.81 -3.07
N ASP A 227 6.68 23.30 -4.23
CA ASP A 227 7.00 24.06 -5.45
C ASP A 227 6.43 23.31 -6.66
N SER A 228 5.21 23.66 -7.03
CA SER A 228 4.49 23.01 -8.13
C SER A 228 5.15 23.26 -9.51
N LYS A 229 5.76 24.44 -9.69
CA LYS A 229 6.47 24.77 -10.93
C LYS A 229 7.70 23.87 -11.09
N ARG A 230 8.51 23.76 -10.06
CA ARG A 230 9.70 22.89 -10.07
C ARG A 230 9.34 21.43 -10.20
N ALA A 231 8.25 20.98 -9.56
CA ALA A 231 7.74 19.63 -9.70
C ALA A 231 7.33 19.32 -11.14
N GLN A 232 6.67 20.26 -11.82
CA GLN A 232 6.29 20.11 -13.22
C GLN A 232 7.52 20.07 -14.14
N GLU A 233 8.49 20.98 -13.96
CA GLU A 233 9.74 21.00 -14.73
C GLU A 233 10.49 19.65 -14.62
N ILE A 234 10.57 19.07 -13.43
CA ILE A 234 11.20 17.76 -13.21
C ILE A 234 10.40 16.66 -13.90
N THR A 235 9.07 16.69 -13.83
CA THR A 235 8.20 15.72 -14.47
C THR A 235 8.39 15.73 -15.99
N ASP A 236 8.43 16.90 -16.58
CA ASP A 236 8.58 17.07 -18.04
C ASP A 236 9.96 16.62 -18.51
N LEU A 237 11.03 16.96 -17.76
CA LEU A 237 12.38 16.48 -18.00
C LEU A 237 12.47 14.94 -17.93
N TYR A 238 11.78 14.32 -16.98
CA TYR A 238 11.75 12.86 -16.84
C TYR A 238 11.03 12.20 -18.02
N LYS A 239 9.88 12.74 -18.44
CA LYS A 239 9.12 12.24 -19.59
C LYS A 239 9.95 12.29 -20.87
N GLU A 240 10.65 13.39 -21.10
CA GLU A 240 11.55 13.56 -22.25
C GLU A 240 12.69 12.53 -22.22
N ARG A 241 13.33 12.37 -21.07
CA ARG A 241 14.44 11.40 -20.91
C ARG A 241 13.99 9.95 -21.05
N ILE A 242 12.83 9.58 -20.54
CA ILE A 242 12.29 8.23 -20.68
C ILE A 242 12.00 7.94 -22.17
N ALA A 243 11.37 8.89 -22.87
CA ALA A 243 11.03 8.73 -24.28
C ALA A 243 12.26 8.61 -25.19
N SER A 244 13.39 9.23 -24.80
CA SER A 244 14.65 9.19 -25.55
C SER A 244 15.65 8.13 -25.08
N ASN A 245 15.33 7.38 -24.01
CA ASN A 245 16.25 6.40 -23.45
C ASN A 245 16.12 5.05 -24.15
N PRO A 246 17.18 4.54 -24.82
CA PRO A 246 17.12 3.26 -25.52
C PRO A 246 16.79 2.07 -24.64
N LEU A 247 17.10 2.13 -23.33
CA LEU A 247 16.75 1.07 -22.38
C LEU A 247 15.26 1.08 -21.99
N SER A 248 14.55 2.20 -22.20
CA SER A 248 13.13 2.32 -21.89
C SER A 248 12.26 2.10 -23.12
N ASP A 249 12.73 2.46 -24.31
CA ASP A 249 11.96 2.43 -25.56
C ASP A 249 11.37 1.03 -25.83
N TRP A 250 12.18 -0.02 -25.76
CA TRP A 250 11.74 -1.37 -25.99
C TRP A 250 10.70 -1.88 -24.96
N GLN A 251 10.66 -1.29 -23.76
CA GLN A 251 9.68 -1.67 -22.73
C GLN A 251 8.30 -1.08 -23.03
N TYR A 252 8.24 0.07 -23.72
CA TYR A 252 7.02 0.73 -24.12
C TYR A 252 6.48 0.25 -25.47
N GLN A 253 7.32 -0.35 -26.31
CA GLN A 253 6.92 -0.93 -27.59
C GLN A 253 6.41 -2.37 -27.42
N PRO A 254 5.36 -2.80 -28.15
CA PRO A 254 4.98 -4.21 -28.16
C PRO A 254 6.14 -5.09 -28.68
N PRO A 255 6.41 -6.21 -28.05
CA PRO A 255 5.72 -6.89 -26.98
C PRO A 255 6.15 -6.48 -25.56
N GLY A 256 6.77 -5.32 -25.37
CA GLY A 256 7.18 -4.82 -24.07
C GLY A 256 8.26 -5.70 -23.42
N PHE A 257 8.12 -5.97 -22.13
CA PHE A 257 9.08 -6.77 -21.39
C PHE A 257 9.27 -8.20 -21.95
N ALA A 258 8.31 -8.72 -22.69
CA ALA A 258 8.44 -10.01 -23.35
C ALA A 258 9.53 -10.04 -24.44
N ALA A 259 9.94 -8.87 -24.98
CA ALA A 259 11.10 -8.76 -25.87
C ALA A 259 12.42 -9.19 -25.20
N TRP A 260 12.49 -9.17 -23.87
CA TRP A 260 13.64 -9.64 -23.10
C TRP A 260 14.01 -11.09 -23.40
N VAL A 261 13.03 -11.93 -23.74
CA VAL A 261 13.23 -13.33 -24.12
C VAL A 261 14.16 -13.46 -25.34
N HIS A 262 14.07 -12.55 -26.30
CA HIS A 262 14.94 -12.55 -27.48
C HIS A 262 16.37 -12.10 -27.17
N THR A 263 16.52 -11.14 -26.25
CA THR A 263 17.81 -10.56 -25.91
C THR A 263 18.63 -11.45 -24.95
N HIS A 264 17.92 -12.16 -24.07
CA HIS A 264 18.51 -12.99 -23.01
C HIS A 264 18.07 -14.46 -23.12
N GLY A 265 17.85 -14.91 -24.37
CA GLY A 265 17.29 -16.19 -24.72
C GLY A 265 17.80 -17.42 -23.95
N PRO A 266 19.12 -17.64 -23.76
CA PRO A 266 19.59 -18.84 -23.06
C PRO A 266 19.11 -18.95 -21.62
N VAL A 267 19.10 -17.84 -20.88
CA VAL A 267 18.65 -17.82 -19.47
C VAL A 267 17.13 -17.88 -19.38
N SER A 268 16.46 -17.15 -20.24
CA SER A 268 15.00 -17.14 -20.30
C SER A 268 14.43 -18.51 -20.73
N TYR A 269 15.07 -19.17 -21.65
CA TYR A 269 14.69 -20.52 -22.09
C TYR A 269 14.78 -21.53 -20.94
N THR A 270 15.85 -21.50 -20.15
CA THR A 270 16.01 -22.37 -18.98
C THR A 270 14.91 -22.16 -17.95
N HIS A 271 14.52 -20.91 -17.70
CA HIS A 271 13.46 -20.60 -16.74
C HIS A 271 12.05 -20.85 -17.27
N LEU A 272 11.83 -20.77 -18.60
CA LEU A 272 10.52 -21.02 -19.20
C LEU A 272 10.26 -22.50 -19.46
N THR A 273 11.30 -23.29 -19.72
CA THR A 273 11.12 -24.72 -20.01
C THR A 273 10.94 -25.58 -18.76
N LEU A 274 11.51 -25.19 -17.62
CA LEU A 274 11.32 -25.92 -16.36
C LEU A 274 9.83 -26.04 -15.96
N PRO A 275 9.01 -24.99 -15.95
CA PRO A 275 7.58 -25.11 -15.69
C PRO A 275 6.82 -25.93 -16.76
N THR A 276 7.24 -25.84 -18.02
CA THR A 276 6.60 -26.58 -19.10
C THR A 276 6.88 -28.08 -19.02
N ILE A 277 8.08 -28.47 -18.61
CA ILE A 277 8.46 -29.88 -18.38
C ILE A 277 7.72 -30.44 -17.16
N CYS A 278 7.47 -29.64 -16.14
CA CYS A 278 6.75 -30.06 -14.95
C CYS A 278 5.22 -30.10 -15.13
N SER A 279 4.69 -29.59 -16.23
CA SER A 279 3.25 -29.56 -16.53
C SER A 279 2.79 -30.65 -17.52
N VAL A 280 3.67 -31.61 -17.88
CA VAL A 280 3.35 -32.76 -18.72
C VAL A 280 3.14 -34.02 -17.90
#